data_fe78a7c6579409241014553f82e63835
#
_entry.id   fe78a7c6579409241014553f82e63835
#
_cell.length_a   1.000
_cell.length_b   1.000
_cell.length_c   1.000
_cell.angle_alpha   90.00
_cell.angle_beta   90.00
_cell.angle_gamma   90.00
#
_symmetry.space_group_name_H-M   'P 1'
#
loop_
_entity.id
_entity.type
_entity.pdbx_description
1 polymer ?
#
loop_
_entity_poly.entity_id
_entity_poly.type
_entity_poly.pdbx_seq_one_letter_code
_entity_poly.pdbx_strand_id
1 'polypeptide(L)'
;MKTPLLRAIVICFCVSFASGCASSPEDDPKLTKQIFDSGVAAYDVKNYAEAFRIFSSIDDRDVAAMRNVALMLRKGEGTAKDPKAAEEMYARAAQGGLATAAADLGDMLLKGEAGPPDPKAALPWLMGAASAGHPVAALEAGQILEEGTAGPKDLATARKLYQIAADAGMDEAKQRLAALPPEPAALPPTEHP
;
A
#
# COMPACT_ATOMS: atom_id res chain seq x y z
N MET A 1 62.11 -47.67 -12.04
CA MET A 1 61.86 -46.42 -11.33
C MET A 1 60.37 -46.40 -11.05
N LYS A 2 59.97 -46.60 -9.79
CA LYS A 2 58.57 -46.80 -9.37
C LYS A 2 58.09 -45.53 -8.61
N THR A 3 57.12 -44.86 -9.11
CA THR A 3 56.43 -43.73 -8.42
C THR A 3 55.33 -44.29 -7.52
N PRO A 4 55.22 -43.90 -6.25
CA PRO A 4 54.07 -44.29 -5.41
C PRO A 4 52.87 -43.37 -5.59
N LEU A 5 51.73 -44.00 -5.79
CA LEU A 5 50.42 -43.35 -5.74
C LEU A 5 50.10 -42.82 -4.33
N LEU A 6 49.87 -41.53 -4.24
CA LEU A 6 49.33 -40.91 -3.03
C LEU A 6 47.81 -41.08 -3.01
N ARG A 7 47.30 -41.95 -2.15
CA ARG A 7 45.88 -42.11 -1.88
C ARG A 7 45.41 -40.94 -1.01
N ALA A 8 44.64 -40.00 -1.57
CA ALA A 8 43.93 -39.02 -0.80
C ALA A 8 42.72 -39.68 -0.11
N ILE A 9 42.79 -39.75 1.21
CA ILE A 9 41.64 -40.15 2.05
C ILE A 9 40.69 -38.93 2.13
N VAL A 10 39.55 -39.02 1.44
CA VAL A 10 38.47 -38.10 1.62
C VAL A 10 37.74 -38.49 2.91
N ILE A 11 38.00 -37.74 3.99
CA ILE A 11 37.24 -37.86 5.22
C ILE A 11 35.92 -37.11 5.00
N CYS A 12 34.89 -37.88 4.78
CA CYS A 12 33.53 -37.35 4.72
C CYS A 12 33.08 -36.96 6.15
N PHE A 13 33.21 -35.69 6.51
CA PHE A 13 32.65 -35.17 7.75
C PHE A 13 31.11 -35.03 7.53
N CYS A 14 30.37 -36.05 7.93
CA CYS A 14 28.93 -35.93 8.12
C CYS A 14 28.66 -35.01 9.30
N VAL A 15 28.60 -33.71 9.04
CA VAL A 15 27.99 -32.76 10.01
C VAL A 15 26.50 -32.96 9.95
N SER A 16 25.92 -33.59 10.95
CA SER A 16 24.46 -33.63 11.18
C SER A 16 23.98 -32.20 11.40
N PHE A 17 23.48 -31.56 10.33
CA PHE A 17 22.70 -30.32 10.47
C PHE A 17 21.39 -30.69 11.15
N ALA A 18 21.30 -30.41 12.45
CA ALA A 18 20.02 -30.22 13.10
C ALA A 18 19.32 -29.08 12.35
N SER A 19 18.22 -29.41 11.66
CA SER A 19 17.33 -28.45 10.99
C SER A 19 16.64 -27.57 12.03
N GLY A 20 17.37 -26.60 12.58
CA GLY A 20 16.76 -25.38 13.07
C GLY A 20 16.60 -24.49 11.84
N CYS A 21 15.37 -24.05 11.52
CA CYS A 21 15.14 -22.95 10.60
C CYS A 21 15.81 -21.69 11.19
N ALA A 22 17.11 -21.53 10.94
CA ALA A 22 17.75 -20.24 11.12
C ALA A 22 17.25 -19.39 9.95
N SER A 23 16.39 -18.41 10.23
CA SER A 23 16.09 -17.33 9.31
C SER A 23 17.41 -16.76 8.78
N SER A 24 17.50 -16.50 7.49
CA SER A 24 18.69 -15.88 6.93
C SER A 24 18.94 -14.54 7.65
N PRO A 25 20.19 -14.09 7.81
CA PRO A 25 20.46 -12.77 8.39
C PRO A 25 19.71 -11.64 7.67
N GLU A 26 19.32 -11.87 6.43
CA GLU A 26 18.54 -10.95 5.61
C GLU A 26 17.07 -10.84 6.03
N ASP A 27 16.54 -11.84 6.77
CA ASP A 27 15.14 -11.86 7.25
C ASP A 27 15.00 -11.30 8.68
N ASP A 28 16.04 -10.65 9.23
CA ASP A 28 15.97 -10.02 10.55
C ASP A 28 15.11 -8.74 10.49
N PRO A 29 13.94 -8.70 11.17
CA PRO A 29 13.07 -7.50 11.18
C PRO A 29 13.77 -6.26 11.74
N LYS A 30 14.75 -6.42 12.64
CA LYS A 30 15.53 -5.30 13.18
C LYS A 30 16.45 -4.70 12.13
N LEU A 31 17.09 -5.55 11.34
CA LEU A 31 17.94 -5.10 10.23
C LEU A 31 17.10 -4.42 9.16
N THR A 32 15.96 -5.00 8.76
CA THR A 32 15.03 -4.40 7.80
C THR A 32 14.59 -3.02 8.27
N LYS A 33 14.20 -2.88 9.56
CA LYS A 33 13.86 -1.57 10.12
C LYS A 33 15.02 -0.57 10.10
N GLN A 34 16.23 -0.97 10.40
CA GLN A 34 17.40 -0.07 10.35
C GLN A 34 17.68 0.40 8.93
N ILE A 35 17.55 -0.47 7.94
CA ILE A 35 17.69 -0.13 6.53
C ILE A 35 16.59 0.86 6.13
N PHE A 36 15.34 0.59 6.52
CA PHE A 36 14.21 1.50 6.26
C PHE A 36 14.46 2.90 6.86
N ASP A 37 14.85 2.98 8.15
CA ASP A 37 15.14 4.24 8.82
C ASP A 37 16.28 5.01 8.12
N SER A 38 17.29 4.31 7.58
CA SER A 38 18.36 4.92 6.78
C SER A 38 17.84 5.47 5.45
N GLY A 39 16.88 4.80 4.82
CA GLY A 39 16.21 5.29 3.60
C GLY A 39 15.42 6.58 3.88
N VAL A 40 14.69 6.62 4.99
CA VAL A 40 13.97 7.82 5.44
C VAL A 40 14.95 8.97 5.68
N ALA A 41 16.04 8.74 6.41
CA ALA A 41 17.05 9.75 6.66
C ALA A 41 17.67 10.33 5.36
N ALA A 42 17.94 9.46 4.38
CA ALA A 42 18.43 9.89 3.07
C ALA A 42 17.38 10.75 2.31
N TYR A 43 16.09 10.35 2.40
CA TYR A 43 14.99 11.08 1.77
C TYR A 43 14.81 12.46 2.39
N ASP A 44 14.87 12.59 3.72
CA ASP A 44 14.69 13.84 4.45
C ASP A 44 15.77 14.88 4.11
N VAL A 45 17.00 14.44 3.85
CA VAL A 45 18.08 15.33 3.37
C VAL A 45 18.08 15.50 1.84
N LYS A 46 17.02 15.04 1.16
CA LYS A 46 16.81 15.12 -0.31
C LYS A 46 17.87 14.36 -1.12
N ASN A 47 18.56 13.41 -0.51
CA ASN A 47 19.42 12.48 -1.23
C ASN A 47 18.58 11.35 -1.84
N TYR A 48 17.72 11.73 -2.80
CA TYR A 48 16.70 10.84 -3.36
C TYR A 48 17.31 9.60 -4.06
N ALA A 49 18.45 9.75 -4.73
CA ALA A 49 19.08 8.61 -5.39
C ALA A 49 19.49 7.53 -4.37
N GLU A 50 20.06 7.93 -3.24
CA GLU A 50 20.44 7.02 -2.17
C GLU A 50 19.20 6.46 -1.46
N ALA A 51 18.17 7.29 -1.18
CA ALA A 51 16.91 6.84 -0.60
C ALA A 51 16.24 5.76 -1.48
N PHE A 52 16.15 5.99 -2.79
CA PHE A 52 15.60 5.03 -3.74
C PHE A 52 16.37 3.70 -3.70
N ARG A 53 17.70 3.76 -3.75
CA ARG A 53 18.56 2.58 -3.68
C ARG A 53 18.34 1.78 -2.39
N ILE A 54 18.22 2.49 -1.24
CA ILE A 54 18.02 1.86 0.07
C ILE A 54 16.64 1.20 0.13
N PHE A 55 15.55 1.91 -0.19
CA PHE A 55 14.21 1.34 -0.15
C PHE A 55 14.06 0.16 -1.12
N SER A 56 14.63 0.26 -2.33
CA SER A 56 14.61 -0.84 -3.30
C SER A 56 15.40 -2.07 -2.87
N SER A 57 16.28 -1.96 -1.87
CA SER A 57 17.00 -3.13 -1.33
C SER A 57 16.16 -3.98 -0.38
N ILE A 58 15.01 -3.49 0.07
CA ILE A 58 14.12 -4.16 1.03
C ILE A 58 12.64 -4.12 0.61
N ASP A 59 12.31 -3.68 -0.61
CA ASP A 59 10.93 -3.54 -1.08
C ASP A 59 10.20 -4.88 -1.28
N ASP A 60 10.92 -5.98 -1.36
CA ASP A 60 10.38 -7.34 -1.40
C ASP A 60 9.94 -7.87 -0.02
N ARG A 61 10.41 -7.24 1.07
CA ARG A 61 10.25 -7.68 2.47
C ARG A 61 9.49 -6.68 3.33
N ASP A 62 9.41 -5.43 2.91
CA ASP A 62 8.83 -4.33 3.66
C ASP A 62 7.82 -3.53 2.81
N VAL A 63 6.55 -3.64 3.16
CA VAL A 63 5.46 -2.96 2.42
C VAL A 63 5.55 -1.44 2.51
N ALA A 64 6.18 -0.88 3.56
CA ALA A 64 6.38 0.56 3.68
C ALA A 64 7.53 1.03 2.78
N ALA A 65 8.60 0.23 2.64
CA ALA A 65 9.66 0.49 1.67
C ALA A 65 9.10 0.40 0.24
N MET A 66 8.31 -0.63 -0.05
CA MET A 66 7.62 -0.80 -1.33
C MET A 66 6.76 0.43 -1.69
N ARG A 67 5.98 0.96 -0.73
CA ARG A 67 5.22 2.20 -0.91
C ARG A 67 6.12 3.40 -1.18
N ASN A 68 7.26 3.53 -0.49
CA ASN A 68 8.20 4.63 -0.71
C ASN A 68 8.84 4.54 -2.10
N VAL A 69 9.22 3.35 -2.57
CA VAL A 69 9.68 3.14 -3.95
C VAL A 69 8.61 3.58 -4.94
N ALA A 70 7.35 3.19 -4.73
CA ALA A 70 6.22 3.60 -5.56
C ALA A 70 6.06 5.13 -5.61
N LEU A 71 6.13 5.80 -4.46
CA LEU A 71 6.05 7.26 -4.37
C LEU A 71 7.19 7.94 -5.14
N MET A 72 8.39 7.42 -5.03
CA MET A 72 9.58 7.95 -5.71
C MET A 72 9.50 7.74 -7.22
N LEU A 73 9.01 6.60 -7.69
CA LEU A 73 8.69 6.33 -9.10
C LEU A 73 7.60 7.27 -9.63
N ARG A 74 6.53 7.48 -8.85
CA ARG A 74 5.42 8.39 -9.20
C ARG A 74 5.91 9.82 -9.42
N LYS A 75 6.84 10.29 -8.58
CA LYS A 75 7.38 11.65 -8.62
C LYS A 75 8.60 11.82 -9.51
N GLY A 76 9.36 10.76 -9.77
CA GLY A 76 10.67 10.82 -10.41
C GLY A 76 11.76 11.32 -9.46
N GLU A 77 11.66 10.99 -8.17
CA GLU A 77 12.64 11.36 -7.14
C GLU A 77 13.69 10.26 -6.99
N GLY A 78 14.93 10.55 -7.35
CA GLY A 78 16.05 9.61 -7.31
C GLY A 78 16.05 8.53 -8.40
N THR A 79 15.04 8.51 -9.22
CA THR A 79 14.87 7.62 -10.39
C THR A 79 14.09 8.33 -11.47
N ALA A 80 14.02 7.75 -12.66
CA ALA A 80 13.12 8.24 -13.71
C ALA A 80 11.65 8.09 -13.27
N LYS A 81 10.82 9.07 -13.62
CA LYS A 81 9.37 8.99 -13.36
C LYS A 81 8.78 7.82 -14.17
N ASP A 82 8.14 6.89 -13.45
CA ASP A 82 7.43 5.76 -14.03
C ASP A 82 6.10 5.51 -13.29
N PRO A 83 4.99 6.14 -13.74
CA PRO A 83 3.70 5.98 -13.10
C PRO A 83 3.15 4.54 -13.15
N LYS A 84 3.48 3.76 -14.20
CA LYS A 84 3.01 2.37 -14.31
C LYS A 84 3.69 1.48 -13.28
N ALA A 85 5.01 1.59 -13.16
CA ALA A 85 5.73 0.87 -12.12
C ALA A 85 5.29 1.31 -10.72
N ALA A 86 4.98 2.60 -10.52
CA ALA A 86 4.45 3.10 -9.25
C ALA A 86 3.08 2.46 -8.91
N GLU A 87 2.17 2.36 -9.89
CA GLU A 87 0.86 1.72 -9.72
C GLU A 87 1.02 0.25 -9.29
N GLU A 88 1.89 -0.51 -9.96
CA GLU A 88 2.15 -1.91 -9.61
C GLU A 88 2.73 -2.05 -8.19
N MET A 89 3.66 -1.18 -7.81
CA MET A 89 4.26 -1.21 -6.48
C MET A 89 3.27 -0.80 -5.38
N TYR A 90 2.43 0.22 -5.61
CA TYR A 90 1.35 0.57 -4.69
C TYR A 90 0.35 -0.57 -4.53
N ALA A 91 -0.04 -1.25 -5.63
CA ALA A 91 -0.95 -2.38 -5.58
C ALA A 91 -0.38 -3.54 -4.74
N ARG A 92 0.90 -3.87 -4.91
CA ARG A 92 1.58 -4.88 -4.11
C ARG A 92 1.64 -4.51 -2.62
N ALA A 93 2.01 -3.26 -2.30
CA ALA A 93 2.04 -2.77 -0.92
C ALA A 93 0.64 -2.78 -0.27
N ALA A 94 -0.40 -2.41 -1.02
CA ALA A 94 -1.79 -2.45 -0.57
C ALA A 94 -2.28 -3.89 -0.33
N GLN A 95 -1.93 -4.83 -1.21
CA GLN A 95 -2.21 -6.26 -1.03
C GLN A 95 -1.47 -6.83 0.19
N GLY A 96 -0.30 -6.29 0.52
CA GLY A 96 0.42 -6.56 1.76
C GLY A 96 -0.22 -5.95 3.02
N GLY A 97 -1.37 -5.29 2.89
CA GLY A 97 -2.16 -4.74 4.01
C GLY A 97 -1.84 -3.29 4.36
N LEU A 98 -1.03 -2.58 3.58
CA LEU A 98 -0.71 -1.18 3.85
C LEU A 98 -1.83 -0.25 3.36
N ALA A 99 -2.69 0.20 4.26
CA ALA A 99 -3.84 1.05 3.95
C ALA A 99 -3.46 2.38 3.25
N THR A 100 -2.32 2.98 3.62
CA THR A 100 -1.83 4.19 2.97
C THR A 100 -1.43 3.95 1.52
N ALA A 101 -0.91 2.76 1.18
CA ALA A 101 -0.62 2.41 -0.21
C ALA A 101 -1.91 2.19 -1.01
N ALA A 102 -2.96 1.62 -0.38
CA ALA A 102 -4.27 1.50 -1.01
C ALA A 102 -4.89 2.87 -1.30
N ALA A 103 -4.75 3.84 -0.38
CA ALA A 103 -5.17 5.22 -0.61
C ALA A 103 -4.40 5.88 -1.75
N ASP A 104 -3.05 5.76 -1.76
CA ASP A 104 -2.21 6.31 -2.81
C ASP A 104 -2.54 5.72 -4.20
N LEU A 105 -2.83 4.40 -4.25
CA LEU A 105 -3.25 3.72 -5.48
C LEU A 105 -4.62 4.24 -5.97
N GLY A 106 -5.57 4.37 -5.05
CA GLY A 106 -6.90 4.90 -5.38
C GLY A 106 -6.82 6.32 -5.96
N ASP A 107 -6.09 7.21 -5.31
CA ASP A 107 -5.83 8.57 -5.79
C ASP A 107 -5.17 8.57 -7.19
N MET A 108 -4.19 7.71 -7.40
CA MET A 108 -3.48 7.59 -8.67
C MET A 108 -4.40 7.11 -9.80
N LEU A 109 -5.27 6.14 -9.53
CA LEU A 109 -6.28 5.65 -10.47
C LEU A 109 -7.35 6.71 -10.78
N LEU A 110 -7.78 7.49 -9.77
CA LEU A 110 -8.72 8.60 -9.97
C LEU A 110 -8.14 9.71 -10.86
N LYS A 111 -6.86 10.01 -10.68
CA LYS A 111 -6.16 11.05 -11.47
C LYS A 111 -5.76 10.56 -12.86
N GLY A 112 -5.74 9.26 -13.09
CA GLY A 112 -5.31 8.68 -14.35
C GLY A 112 -3.83 8.91 -14.63
N GLU A 113 -2.97 8.78 -13.61
CA GLU A 113 -1.54 9.09 -13.77
C GLU A 113 -0.77 8.02 -14.57
N ALA A 114 -1.22 6.76 -14.54
CA ALA A 114 -0.63 5.65 -15.30
C ALA A 114 -1.44 5.27 -16.54
N GLY A 115 -2.66 5.81 -16.66
CA GLY A 115 -3.60 5.55 -17.76
C GLY A 115 -4.76 6.53 -17.72
N PRO A 116 -5.92 6.25 -18.33
CA PRO A 116 -7.11 7.07 -18.15
C PRO A 116 -7.64 6.95 -16.72
N PRO A 117 -8.32 8.01 -16.19
CA PRO A 117 -8.99 7.93 -14.89
C PRO A 117 -9.95 6.74 -14.80
N ASP A 118 -9.84 5.95 -13.74
CA ASP A 118 -10.69 4.77 -13.52
C ASP A 118 -11.26 4.76 -12.07
N PRO A 119 -12.37 5.49 -11.82
CA PRO A 119 -13.05 5.48 -10.52
C PRO A 119 -13.53 4.09 -10.10
N LYS A 120 -13.88 3.23 -11.07
CA LYS A 120 -14.36 1.87 -10.79
C LYS A 120 -13.24 1.00 -10.23
N ALA A 121 -12.03 1.11 -10.78
CA ALA A 121 -10.86 0.41 -10.25
C ALA A 121 -10.38 1.03 -8.93
N ALA A 122 -10.52 2.35 -8.75
CA ALA A 122 -10.11 3.07 -7.54
C ALA A 122 -10.96 2.72 -6.31
N LEU A 123 -12.28 2.58 -6.49
CA LEU A 123 -13.24 2.44 -5.39
C LEU A 123 -12.92 1.32 -4.39
N PRO A 124 -12.61 0.08 -4.79
CA PRO A 124 -12.30 -0.98 -3.82
C PRO A 124 -11.06 -0.68 -2.98
N TRP A 125 -10.03 -0.06 -3.54
CA TRP A 125 -8.83 0.32 -2.81
C TRP A 125 -9.09 1.44 -1.81
N LEU A 126 -9.82 2.47 -2.22
CA LEU A 126 -10.23 3.58 -1.35
C LEU A 126 -11.13 3.10 -0.22
N MET A 127 -12.09 2.21 -0.49
CA MET A 127 -12.94 1.62 0.54
C MET A 127 -12.13 0.78 1.54
N GLY A 128 -11.16 0.01 1.07
CA GLY A 128 -10.23 -0.74 1.92
C GLY A 128 -9.44 0.20 2.85
N ALA A 129 -8.87 1.27 2.30
CA ALA A 129 -8.17 2.29 3.08
C ALA A 129 -9.09 3.03 4.06
N ALA A 130 -10.31 3.38 3.63
CA ALA A 130 -11.31 4.03 4.48
C ALA A 130 -11.72 3.15 5.66
N SER A 131 -11.87 1.84 5.46
CA SER A 131 -12.18 0.89 6.53
C SER A 131 -11.06 0.75 7.56
N ALA A 132 -9.82 1.03 7.14
CA ALA A 132 -8.66 1.15 8.04
C ALA A 132 -8.52 2.56 8.67
N GLY A 133 -9.51 3.44 8.47
CA GLY A 133 -9.57 4.77 9.07
C GLY A 133 -8.82 5.85 8.27
N HIS A 134 -8.49 5.64 7.00
CA HIS A 134 -7.80 6.65 6.18
C HIS A 134 -8.79 7.73 5.71
N PRO A 135 -8.71 8.99 6.21
CA PRO A 135 -9.79 9.96 6.02
C PRO A 135 -9.89 10.47 4.58
N VAL A 136 -8.76 10.66 3.90
CA VAL A 136 -8.77 11.12 2.49
C VAL A 136 -9.41 10.05 1.60
N ALA A 137 -9.06 8.78 1.78
CA ALA A 137 -9.66 7.70 1.03
C ALA A 137 -11.16 7.56 1.30
N ALA A 138 -11.60 7.83 2.54
CA ALA A 138 -13.02 7.85 2.88
C ALA A 138 -13.76 9.00 2.15
N LEU A 139 -13.17 10.20 2.09
CA LEU A 139 -13.71 11.31 1.33
C LEU A 139 -13.84 10.96 -0.16
N GLU A 140 -12.77 10.48 -0.78
CA GLU A 140 -12.75 10.16 -2.21
C GLU A 140 -13.71 9.02 -2.58
N ALA A 141 -13.75 7.95 -1.79
CA ALA A 141 -14.73 6.87 -1.98
C ALA A 141 -16.17 7.36 -1.83
N GLY A 142 -16.42 8.26 -0.87
CA GLY A 142 -17.72 8.92 -0.69
C GLY A 142 -18.14 9.72 -1.92
N GLN A 143 -17.23 10.48 -2.52
CA GLN A 143 -17.45 11.24 -3.75
C GLN A 143 -17.83 10.34 -4.93
N ILE A 144 -17.07 9.27 -5.13
CA ILE A 144 -17.36 8.28 -6.19
C ILE A 144 -18.78 7.73 -6.07
N LEU A 145 -19.20 7.38 -4.85
CA LEU A 145 -20.52 6.80 -4.60
C LEU A 145 -21.65 7.84 -4.66
N GLU A 146 -21.40 9.08 -4.22
CA GLU A 146 -22.35 10.20 -4.35
C GLU A 146 -22.60 10.55 -5.82
N GLU A 147 -21.54 10.64 -6.62
CA GLU A 147 -21.60 11.01 -8.03
C GLU A 147 -22.05 9.84 -8.92
N GLY A 148 -21.80 8.59 -8.48
CA GLY A 148 -22.10 7.39 -9.26
C GLY A 148 -21.11 7.16 -10.40
N THR A 149 -19.87 7.63 -10.28
CA THR A 149 -18.86 7.53 -11.35
C THR A 149 -18.30 6.11 -11.51
N ALA A 150 -18.41 5.26 -10.47
CA ALA A 150 -18.02 3.84 -10.53
C ALA A 150 -19.21 2.89 -10.78
N GLY A 151 -20.44 3.40 -10.76
CA GLY A 151 -21.67 2.62 -10.88
C GLY A 151 -22.89 3.37 -10.35
N PRO A 152 -23.97 2.70 -9.95
CA PRO A 152 -25.12 3.36 -9.34
C PRO A 152 -24.72 4.16 -8.10
N LYS A 153 -25.39 5.31 -7.89
CA LYS A 153 -25.19 6.12 -6.67
C LYS A 153 -25.57 5.33 -5.43
N ASP A 154 -24.72 5.41 -4.40
CA ASP A 154 -24.99 4.88 -3.07
C ASP A 154 -24.76 5.96 -2.01
N LEU A 155 -25.81 6.76 -1.79
CA LEU A 155 -25.77 7.87 -0.84
C LEU A 155 -25.70 7.38 0.62
N ALA A 156 -26.20 6.17 0.92
CA ALA A 156 -26.14 5.61 2.26
C ALA A 156 -24.71 5.26 2.65
N THR A 157 -23.96 4.61 1.74
CA THR A 157 -22.54 4.32 1.96
C THR A 157 -21.70 5.58 1.90
N ALA A 158 -21.97 6.50 0.95
CA ALA A 158 -21.30 7.80 0.86
C ALA A 158 -21.38 8.58 2.18
N ARG A 159 -22.58 8.62 2.82
CA ARG A 159 -22.78 9.25 4.13
C ARG A 159 -21.87 8.68 5.22
N LYS A 160 -21.76 7.35 5.30
CA LYS A 160 -20.88 6.68 6.28
C LYS A 160 -19.40 7.02 6.04
N LEU A 161 -18.99 7.07 4.79
CA LEU A 161 -17.63 7.41 4.41
C LEU A 161 -17.29 8.88 4.72
N TYR A 162 -18.22 9.79 4.41
CA TYR A 162 -18.08 11.21 4.78
C TYR A 162 -18.04 11.40 6.30
N GLN A 163 -18.78 10.58 7.07
CA GLN A 163 -18.72 10.63 8.52
C GLN A 163 -17.31 10.26 9.02
N ILE A 164 -16.68 9.19 8.49
CA ILE A 164 -15.30 8.82 8.84
C ILE A 164 -14.34 9.99 8.57
N ALA A 165 -14.44 10.62 7.41
CA ALA A 165 -13.59 11.74 7.05
C ALA A 165 -13.87 13.00 7.89
N ALA A 166 -15.14 13.26 8.21
CA ALA A 166 -15.59 14.39 9.04
C ALA A 166 -15.11 14.23 10.49
N ASP A 167 -15.18 13.02 11.05
CA ASP A 167 -14.70 12.70 12.40
C ASP A 167 -13.18 12.87 12.51
N ALA A 168 -12.46 12.65 11.42
CA ALA A 168 -11.03 12.96 11.32
C ALA A 168 -10.73 14.46 11.10
N GLY A 169 -11.76 15.31 11.07
CA GLY A 169 -11.62 16.76 11.00
C GLY A 169 -11.66 17.36 9.60
N MET A 170 -11.96 16.60 8.55
CA MET A 170 -12.00 17.10 7.17
C MET A 170 -13.25 17.99 6.94
N ASP A 171 -13.06 19.28 6.72
CA ASP A 171 -14.16 20.23 6.56
C ASP A 171 -14.95 20.00 5.26
N GLU A 172 -14.30 19.54 4.20
CA GLU A 172 -15.00 19.17 2.96
C GLU A 172 -15.98 18.01 3.21
N ALA A 173 -15.57 17.00 3.97
CA ALA A 173 -16.45 15.88 4.31
C ALA A 173 -17.66 16.33 5.15
N LYS A 174 -17.47 17.26 6.09
CA LYS A 174 -18.57 17.86 6.87
C LYS A 174 -19.57 18.61 5.97
N GLN A 175 -19.07 19.36 5.01
CA GLN A 175 -19.90 20.10 4.06
C GLN A 175 -20.69 19.14 3.16
N ARG A 176 -20.06 18.12 2.61
CA ARG A 176 -20.72 17.13 1.77
C ARG A 176 -21.75 16.33 2.56
N LEU A 177 -21.43 15.92 3.78
CA LEU A 177 -22.35 15.22 4.67
C LEU A 177 -23.62 16.04 4.95
N ALA A 178 -23.46 17.34 5.19
CA ALA A 178 -24.58 18.26 5.41
C ALA A 178 -25.43 18.51 4.15
N ALA A 179 -24.83 18.42 2.98
CA ALA A 179 -25.51 18.62 1.69
C ALA A 179 -26.26 17.38 1.19
N LEU A 180 -25.94 16.18 1.70
CA LEU A 180 -26.66 14.96 1.32
C LEU A 180 -28.12 15.01 1.76
N PRO A 181 -29.06 14.54 0.90
CA PRO A 181 -30.47 14.46 1.27
C PRO A 181 -30.64 13.61 2.54
N PRO A 182 -31.65 13.88 3.37
CA PRO A 182 -31.90 13.08 4.57
C PRO A 182 -32.09 11.61 4.22
N GLU A 183 -31.70 10.74 5.15
CA GLU A 183 -31.97 9.31 4.97
C GLU A 183 -33.47 9.07 4.80
N PRO A 184 -33.88 8.22 3.83
CA PRO A 184 -35.26 7.82 3.76
C PRO A 184 -35.68 7.21 5.09
N ALA A 185 -36.83 7.68 5.63
CA ALA A 185 -37.34 7.13 6.89
C ALA A 185 -37.44 5.60 6.79
N ALA A 186 -36.93 4.91 7.79
CA ALA A 186 -37.05 3.45 7.85
C ALA A 186 -38.54 3.08 7.70
N LEU A 187 -38.86 2.21 6.76
CA LEU A 187 -40.21 1.70 6.63
C LEU A 187 -40.61 1.06 7.97
N PRO A 188 -41.81 1.35 8.48
CA PRO A 188 -42.29 0.69 9.69
C PRO A 188 -42.23 -0.83 9.49
N PRO A 189 -41.94 -1.60 10.54
CA PRO A 189 -41.94 -3.05 10.46
C PRO A 189 -43.28 -3.50 9.87
N THR A 190 -43.22 -4.26 8.77
CA THR A 190 -44.41 -4.88 8.21
C THR A 190 -44.94 -5.87 9.27
N GLU A 191 -46.05 -5.50 9.92
CA GLU A 191 -46.79 -6.43 10.75
C GLU A 191 -47.31 -7.54 9.80
N HIS A 192 -46.70 -8.72 9.92
CA HIS A 192 -47.27 -9.90 9.27
C HIS A 192 -48.51 -10.34 10.08
N PRO A 193 -49.66 -10.51 9.42
CA PRO A 193 -50.84 -11.04 10.06
C PRO A 193 -50.68 -12.50 10.50
#